data_4a45d022bcbf6052b42cbdc66dcff6e8
#
_entry.id   4a45d022bcbf6052b42cbdc66dcff6e8
#
_cell.length_a   1.000
_cell.length_b   1.000
_cell.length_c   1.000
_cell.angle_alpha   90.00
_cell.angle_beta   90.00
_cell.angle_gamma   90.00
#
_symmetry.space_group_name_H-M   'P 1'
#
loop_
_entity.id
_entity.type
_entity.pdbx_description
1 polymer ?
#
loop_
_entity_poly.entity_id
_entity_poly.type
_entity_poly.pdbx_seq_one_letter_code
_entity_poly.pdbx_strand_id
1 'polypeptide(L)'
;MSIFRFQNSAMPKPYKKHFEISERKILLRFFDVVFVVGFLFLVHAFTDLKYFAELCENYYWIAILAIYLNLLGTVFEMYNLVIISFANKITKGLLLTSFFTTLFFIFTPIVTPSFPKKRVELFLLFLVVLVALTVWRLLYIYLLASKRFYKPIVLVCRSKDFNKLSKELIINDPHIRVVKFIDVDFNNQNSIHSEYQLDLNTIDGFLTSNFVSEIVVAN
;
A
#
# COMPACT_ATOMS: atom_id res chain seq x y z
N MET A 1 -17.84 15.44 -8.88
CA MET A 1 -16.40 15.38 -9.19
C MET A 1 -16.23 14.46 -10.38
N SER A 2 -16.04 15.03 -11.56
CA SER A 2 -15.83 14.23 -12.79
C SER A 2 -14.31 14.14 -13.05
N ILE A 3 -13.80 12.91 -13.13
CA ILE A 3 -12.40 12.64 -13.45
C ILE A 3 -12.32 12.47 -14.96
N PHE A 4 -11.77 13.45 -15.66
CA PHE A 4 -11.44 13.30 -17.08
C PHE A 4 -10.04 12.71 -17.20
N ARG A 5 -9.96 11.45 -17.65
CA ARG A 5 -8.72 10.78 -18.03
C ARG A 5 -8.38 11.15 -19.47
N PHE A 6 -7.49 12.10 -19.66
CA PHE A 6 -6.90 12.35 -20.99
C PHE A 6 -5.85 11.29 -21.29
N GLN A 7 -6.18 10.36 -22.18
CA GLN A 7 -5.23 9.42 -22.75
C GLN A 7 -4.52 10.10 -23.93
N ASN A 8 -3.38 10.73 -23.68
CA ASN A 8 -2.56 11.33 -24.73
C ASN A 8 -1.88 10.23 -25.56
N SER A 9 -2.39 9.99 -26.78
CA SER A 9 -1.96 8.93 -27.69
C SER A 9 -0.77 9.26 -28.59
N ALA A 10 -0.02 10.34 -28.33
CA ALA A 10 1.06 10.75 -29.23
C ALA A 10 2.25 11.33 -28.46
N MET A 11 3.13 10.47 -27.95
CA MET A 11 4.60 10.61 -27.89
C MET A 11 5.21 9.44 -27.10
N PRO A 12 6.31 8.82 -27.52
CA PRO A 12 7.04 7.85 -26.73
C PRO A 12 7.74 8.59 -25.59
N LYS A 13 7.07 8.71 -24.44
CA LYS A 13 7.66 9.26 -23.23
C LYS A 13 8.69 8.25 -22.68
N PRO A 14 9.79 8.70 -22.07
CA PRO A 14 10.73 7.81 -21.40
C PRO A 14 9.95 7.01 -20.35
N TYR A 15 9.87 5.72 -20.55
CA TYR A 15 9.11 4.77 -19.76
C TYR A 15 9.75 4.70 -18.36
N LYS A 16 9.37 5.60 -17.45
CA LYS A 16 9.59 5.34 -16.04
C LYS A 16 8.61 4.22 -15.70
N LYS A 17 9.13 3.00 -15.52
CA LYS A 17 8.37 1.85 -15.02
C LYS A 17 7.68 2.26 -13.70
N HIS A 18 6.46 2.73 -13.81
CA HIS A 18 5.58 2.85 -12.66
C HIS A 18 4.99 1.47 -12.43
N PHE A 19 5.32 0.85 -11.31
CA PHE A 19 4.63 -0.35 -10.86
C PHE A 19 3.13 -0.04 -10.81
N GLU A 20 2.34 -0.79 -11.57
CA GLU A 20 0.89 -0.67 -11.52
C GLU A 20 0.37 -1.05 -10.12
N ILE A 21 -0.82 -0.55 -9.78
CA ILE A 21 -1.44 -0.80 -8.46
C ILE A 21 -1.61 -2.32 -8.22
N SER A 22 -1.90 -3.08 -9.27
CA SER A 22 -2.01 -4.54 -9.23
C SER A 22 -0.69 -5.22 -8.92
N GLU A 23 0.39 -4.80 -9.56
CA GLU A 23 1.74 -5.35 -9.35
C GLU A 23 2.22 -5.14 -7.91
N ARG A 24 1.95 -3.98 -7.33
CA ARG A 24 2.28 -3.68 -5.93
C ARG A 24 1.53 -4.57 -4.96
N LYS A 25 0.26 -4.87 -5.22
CA LYS A 25 -0.53 -5.78 -4.37
C LYS A 25 0.00 -7.21 -4.45
N ILE A 26 0.39 -7.67 -5.63
CA ILE A 26 0.98 -9.01 -5.82
C ILE A 26 2.32 -9.09 -5.10
N LEU A 27 3.17 -8.09 -5.28
CA LEU A 27 4.47 -8.01 -4.61
C LEU A 27 4.33 -8.01 -3.08
N LEU A 28 3.38 -7.24 -2.55
CA LEU A 28 3.06 -7.21 -1.13
C LEU A 28 2.70 -8.59 -0.59
N ARG A 29 1.79 -9.29 -1.27
CA ARG A 29 1.35 -10.65 -0.89
C ARG A 29 2.49 -11.66 -0.92
N PHE A 30 3.32 -11.59 -1.95
CA PHE A 30 4.46 -12.47 -2.09
C PHE A 30 5.46 -12.30 -0.94
N PHE A 31 5.83 -11.06 -0.65
CA PHE A 31 6.78 -10.80 0.42
C PHE A 31 6.19 -11.03 1.82
N ASP A 32 4.88 -10.86 2.04
CA ASP A 32 4.25 -11.23 3.30
C ASP A 32 4.50 -12.72 3.61
N VAL A 33 4.30 -13.59 2.61
CA VAL A 33 4.55 -15.03 2.76
C VAL A 33 6.04 -15.31 2.99
N VAL A 34 6.91 -14.70 2.19
CA VAL A 34 8.38 -14.89 2.30
C VAL A 34 8.89 -14.49 3.69
N PHE A 35 8.43 -13.35 4.22
CA PHE A 35 8.84 -12.89 5.54
C PHE A 35 8.30 -13.78 6.65
N VAL A 36 7.03 -14.20 6.59
CA VAL A 36 6.45 -15.10 7.59
C VAL A 36 7.19 -16.44 7.59
N VAL A 37 7.44 -17.02 6.42
CA VAL A 37 8.20 -18.28 6.29
C VAL A 37 9.64 -18.10 6.79
N GLY A 38 10.32 -17.03 6.41
CA GLY A 38 11.67 -16.72 6.87
C GLY A 38 11.77 -16.60 8.39
N PHE A 39 10.79 -15.92 9.03
CA PHE A 39 10.73 -15.81 10.48
C PHE A 39 10.40 -17.15 11.17
N LEU A 40 9.59 -18.01 10.56
CA LEU A 40 9.36 -19.37 11.08
C LEU A 40 10.65 -20.19 11.10
N PHE A 41 11.41 -20.18 10.01
CA PHE A 41 12.71 -20.86 9.95
C PHE A 41 13.71 -20.24 10.93
N LEU A 42 13.68 -18.92 11.10
CA LEU A 42 14.55 -18.24 12.07
C LEU A 42 14.23 -18.69 13.50
N VAL A 43 12.95 -18.74 13.88
CA VAL A 43 12.54 -19.22 15.21
C VAL A 43 12.89 -20.70 15.38
N HIS A 44 12.68 -21.51 14.35
CA HIS A 44 13.10 -22.93 14.38
C HIS A 44 14.61 -23.06 14.64
N ALA A 45 15.45 -22.22 14.01
CA ALA A 45 16.91 -22.26 14.19
C ALA A 45 17.38 -21.82 15.60
N PHE A 46 16.60 -20.97 16.28
CA PHE A 46 16.95 -20.46 17.62
C PHE A 46 16.21 -21.18 18.77
N THR A 47 15.24 -22.05 18.46
CA THR A 47 14.44 -22.71 19.49
C THR A 47 14.26 -24.18 19.16
N ASP A 48 14.43 -25.04 20.17
CA ASP A 48 14.22 -26.49 20.06
C ASP A 48 12.74 -26.89 20.25
N LEU A 49 11.83 -26.05 19.76
CA LEU A 49 10.38 -26.28 19.87
C LEU A 49 9.91 -27.26 18.80
N LYS A 50 9.42 -28.43 19.23
CA LYS A 50 9.01 -29.51 18.31
C LYS A 50 7.95 -29.08 17.30
N TYR A 51 7.01 -28.23 17.69
CA TYR A 51 5.97 -27.74 16.81
C TYR A 51 6.53 -26.97 15.61
N PHE A 52 7.54 -26.13 15.83
CA PHE A 52 8.17 -25.37 14.76
C PHE A 52 9.03 -26.26 13.86
N ALA A 53 9.67 -27.27 14.42
CA ALA A 53 10.43 -28.27 13.66
C ALA A 53 9.49 -29.02 12.70
N GLU A 54 8.40 -29.61 13.22
CA GLU A 54 7.39 -30.31 12.42
C GLU A 54 6.80 -29.39 11.33
N LEU A 55 6.52 -28.11 11.65
CA LEU A 55 5.94 -27.14 10.73
C LEU A 55 6.91 -26.80 9.59
N CYS A 56 8.21 -26.66 9.87
CA CYS A 56 9.23 -26.36 8.87
C CYS A 56 9.61 -27.56 8.00
N GLU A 57 9.48 -28.78 8.49
CA GLU A 57 9.74 -30.02 7.73
C GLU A 57 8.66 -30.26 6.65
N ASN A 58 7.42 -29.82 6.88
CA ASN A 58 6.30 -30.08 5.98
C ASN A 58 5.88 -28.83 5.17
N TYR A 59 6.34 -28.76 3.93
CA TYR A 59 5.98 -27.66 2.99
C TYR A 59 4.47 -27.49 2.81
N TYR A 60 3.69 -28.54 2.94
CA TYR A 60 2.24 -28.51 2.84
C TYR A 60 1.63 -27.58 3.89
N TRP A 61 2.07 -27.63 5.14
CA TRP A 61 1.57 -26.76 6.22
C TRP A 61 1.94 -25.31 6.03
N ILE A 62 3.15 -25.07 5.49
CA ILE A 62 3.59 -23.72 5.12
C ILE A 62 2.69 -23.16 4.01
N ALA A 63 2.34 -23.98 3.02
CA ALA A 63 1.43 -23.56 1.92
C ALA A 63 0.03 -23.21 2.45
N ILE A 64 -0.50 -23.98 3.40
CA ILE A 64 -1.79 -23.70 4.03
C ILE A 64 -1.75 -22.40 4.83
N LEU A 65 -0.69 -22.18 5.60
CA LEU A 65 -0.49 -20.94 6.34
C LEU A 65 -0.45 -19.73 5.39
N ALA A 66 0.22 -19.86 4.24
CA ALA A 66 0.28 -18.84 3.21
C ALA A 66 -1.09 -18.55 2.60
N ILE A 67 -1.92 -19.58 2.38
CA ILE A 67 -3.30 -19.43 1.88
C ILE A 67 -4.15 -18.66 2.89
N TYR A 68 -4.14 -19.06 4.18
CA TYR A 68 -4.88 -18.35 5.22
C TYR A 68 -4.43 -16.90 5.36
N LEU A 69 -3.11 -16.66 5.33
CA LEU A 69 -2.55 -15.32 5.40
C LEU A 69 -3.05 -14.42 4.27
N ASN A 70 -3.01 -14.91 3.03
CA ASN A 70 -3.45 -14.15 1.87
C ASN A 70 -4.96 -13.90 1.87
N LEU A 71 -5.76 -14.92 2.24
CA LEU A 71 -7.20 -14.82 2.31
C LEU A 71 -7.62 -13.78 3.37
N LEU A 72 -7.14 -13.96 4.59
CA LEU A 72 -7.48 -13.08 5.72
C LEU A 72 -6.89 -11.68 5.55
N GLY A 73 -5.68 -11.56 5.01
CA GLY A 73 -5.09 -10.27 4.66
C GLY A 73 -5.93 -9.50 3.63
N THR A 74 -6.63 -10.21 2.75
CA THR A 74 -7.57 -9.58 1.80
C THR A 74 -8.86 -9.15 2.51
N VAL A 75 -9.39 -9.99 3.38
CA VAL A 75 -10.62 -9.70 4.16
C VAL A 75 -10.44 -8.50 5.09
N PHE A 76 -9.30 -8.40 5.76
CA PHE A 76 -8.99 -7.28 6.66
C PHE A 76 -8.36 -6.07 5.96
N GLU A 77 -8.49 -5.99 4.64
CA GLU A 77 -8.02 -4.86 3.80
C GLU A 77 -6.53 -4.51 3.99
N MET A 78 -5.71 -5.49 4.42
CA MET A 78 -4.29 -5.29 4.65
C MET A 78 -3.52 -4.89 3.37
N TYR A 79 -4.10 -5.19 2.20
CA TYR A 79 -3.54 -4.87 0.86
C TYR A 79 -4.11 -3.59 0.24
N ASN A 80 -4.85 -2.79 1.02
CA ASN A 80 -5.32 -1.50 0.56
C ASN A 80 -4.17 -0.48 0.64
N LEU A 81 -3.66 -0.06 -0.53
CA LEU A 81 -2.48 0.83 -0.62
C LEU A 81 -2.70 2.20 0.03
N VAL A 82 -3.95 2.67 0.08
CA VAL A 82 -4.31 3.92 0.77
C VAL A 82 -4.14 3.78 2.28
N ILE A 83 -4.58 2.64 2.82
CA ILE A 83 -4.50 2.34 4.27
C ILE A 83 -3.05 2.12 4.70
N ILE A 84 -2.22 1.51 3.84
CA ILE A 84 -0.80 1.25 4.10
C ILE A 84 -0.02 2.53 4.38
N SER A 85 -0.40 3.64 3.78
CA SER A 85 0.25 4.94 4.00
C SER A 85 0.00 5.54 5.38
N PHE A 86 -1.00 5.03 6.13
CA PHE A 86 -1.33 5.49 7.47
C PHE A 86 -0.96 4.42 8.52
N ALA A 87 0.15 4.64 9.23
CA ALA A 87 0.68 3.69 10.22
C ALA A 87 -0.38 3.20 11.24
N ASN A 88 -1.23 4.09 11.74
CA ASN A 88 -2.25 3.73 12.73
C ASN A 88 -3.37 2.84 12.17
N LYS A 89 -3.74 3.01 10.90
CA LYS A 89 -4.80 2.21 10.29
C LYS A 89 -4.29 0.82 9.92
N ILE A 90 -3.05 0.71 9.46
CA ILE A 90 -2.47 -0.57 9.08
C ILE A 90 -2.25 -1.49 10.27
N THR A 91 -1.90 -0.95 11.44
CA THR A 91 -1.65 -1.74 12.66
C THR A 91 -2.84 -2.59 13.04
N LYS A 92 -4.06 -2.04 12.96
CA LYS A 92 -5.29 -2.80 13.22
C LYS A 92 -5.46 -3.97 12.25
N GLY A 93 -5.25 -3.74 10.95
CA GLY A 93 -5.32 -4.78 9.92
C GLY A 93 -4.30 -5.88 10.14
N LEU A 94 -3.04 -5.53 10.46
CA LEU A 94 -1.97 -6.49 10.77
C LEU A 94 -2.32 -7.36 11.98
N LEU A 95 -2.81 -6.75 13.05
CA LEU A 95 -3.16 -7.44 14.28
C LEU A 95 -4.30 -8.43 14.07
N LEU A 96 -5.37 -8.00 13.39
CA LEU A 96 -6.50 -8.87 13.06
C LEU A 96 -6.09 -10.00 12.12
N THR A 97 -5.33 -9.70 11.06
CA THR A 97 -4.85 -10.72 10.12
C THR A 97 -3.99 -11.76 10.83
N SER A 98 -3.01 -11.33 11.64
CA SER A 98 -2.13 -12.23 12.39
C SER A 98 -2.92 -13.10 13.37
N PHE A 99 -3.84 -12.51 14.10
CA PHE A 99 -4.66 -13.21 15.09
C PHE A 99 -5.53 -14.28 14.42
N PHE A 100 -6.31 -13.90 13.42
CA PHE A 100 -7.22 -14.84 12.76
C PHE A 100 -6.46 -15.88 11.92
N THR A 101 -5.34 -15.52 11.28
CA THR A 101 -4.50 -16.49 10.55
C THR A 101 -4.00 -17.58 11.51
N THR A 102 -3.46 -17.18 12.64
CA THR A 102 -2.98 -18.14 13.65
C THR A 102 -4.11 -18.98 14.22
N LEU A 103 -5.24 -18.35 14.53
CA LEU A 103 -6.43 -19.01 15.07
C LEU A 103 -6.96 -20.05 14.09
N PHE A 104 -7.24 -19.68 12.85
CA PHE A 104 -7.75 -20.64 11.85
C PHE A 104 -6.73 -21.73 11.55
N PHE A 105 -5.43 -21.39 11.45
CA PHE A 105 -4.39 -22.37 11.22
C PHE A 105 -4.35 -23.44 12.33
N ILE A 106 -4.53 -23.06 13.58
CA ILE A 106 -4.51 -23.99 14.70
C ILE A 106 -5.81 -24.80 14.82
N PHE A 107 -6.95 -24.18 14.53
CA PHE A 107 -8.26 -24.81 14.68
C PHE A 107 -8.73 -25.64 13.47
N THR A 108 -7.89 -25.87 12.48
CA THR A 108 -8.18 -26.77 11.32
C THR A 108 -7.31 -28.03 11.34
N PRO A 109 -7.45 -28.91 12.35
CA PRO A 109 -6.51 -30.01 12.62
C PRO A 109 -6.43 -31.09 11.53
N ILE A 110 -7.37 -31.10 10.57
CA ILE A 110 -7.36 -32.05 9.45
C ILE A 110 -6.28 -31.68 8.42
N VAL A 111 -5.97 -30.38 8.31
CA VAL A 111 -5.14 -29.81 7.24
C VAL A 111 -3.84 -29.22 7.77
N THR A 112 -3.74 -29.05 9.09
CA THR A 112 -2.62 -28.42 9.80
C THR A 112 -1.98 -29.39 10.81
N PRO A 113 -0.79 -29.08 11.35
CA PRO A 113 -0.14 -29.92 12.36
C PRO A 113 -1.06 -30.15 13.58
N SER A 114 -0.76 -31.20 14.32
CA SER A 114 -1.44 -31.48 15.59
C SER A 114 -1.33 -30.28 16.53
N PHE A 115 -2.35 -30.10 17.37
CA PHE A 115 -2.41 -28.97 18.29
C PHE A 115 -1.13 -28.85 19.16
N PRO A 116 -0.55 -27.65 19.30
CA PRO A 116 0.66 -27.45 20.08
C PRO A 116 0.47 -27.90 21.54
N LYS A 117 1.38 -28.69 22.05
CA LYS A 117 1.31 -29.20 23.41
C LYS A 117 1.58 -28.12 24.47
N LYS A 118 2.35 -27.12 24.12
CA LYS A 118 2.70 -26.02 25.02
C LYS A 118 1.97 -24.74 24.60
N ARG A 119 1.34 -24.07 25.56
CA ARG A 119 0.67 -22.76 25.31
C ARG A 119 1.61 -21.68 24.76
N VAL A 120 2.90 -21.79 25.11
CA VAL A 120 3.94 -20.89 24.62
C VAL A 120 4.12 -20.99 23.11
N GLU A 121 4.03 -22.19 22.52
CA GLU A 121 4.15 -22.41 21.06
C GLU A 121 3.02 -21.71 20.30
N LEU A 122 1.81 -21.70 20.87
CA LEU A 122 0.63 -20.99 20.37
C LEU A 122 0.85 -19.48 20.29
N PHE A 123 1.28 -18.91 21.43
CA PHE A 123 1.56 -17.48 21.53
C PHE A 123 2.74 -17.08 20.64
N LEU A 124 3.76 -17.92 20.59
CA LEU A 124 4.95 -17.67 19.77
C LEU A 124 4.59 -17.68 18.27
N LEU A 125 3.74 -18.60 17.80
CA LEU A 125 3.30 -18.63 16.41
C LEU A 125 2.58 -17.32 16.03
N PHE A 126 1.66 -16.85 16.88
CA PHE A 126 1.00 -15.56 16.67
C PHE A 126 2.01 -14.41 16.61
N LEU A 127 2.96 -14.39 17.54
CA LEU A 127 3.96 -13.33 17.63
C LEU A 127 4.89 -13.34 16.41
N VAL A 128 5.29 -14.51 15.93
CA VAL A 128 6.11 -14.67 14.73
C VAL A 128 5.40 -14.10 13.51
N VAL A 129 4.13 -14.45 13.29
CA VAL A 129 3.35 -13.92 12.16
C VAL A 129 3.21 -12.41 12.28
N LEU A 130 2.86 -11.90 13.46
CA LEU A 130 2.69 -10.46 13.70
C LEU A 130 3.99 -9.67 13.47
N VAL A 131 5.11 -10.14 14.03
CA VAL A 131 6.40 -9.46 13.89
C VAL A 131 6.89 -9.51 12.46
N ALA A 132 6.79 -10.66 11.79
CA ALA A 132 7.18 -10.79 10.39
C ALA A 132 6.42 -9.81 9.48
N LEU A 133 5.11 -9.74 9.62
CA LEU A 133 4.27 -8.81 8.86
C LEU A 133 4.58 -7.35 9.20
N THR A 134 4.79 -7.03 10.47
CA THR A 134 5.12 -5.67 10.91
C THR A 134 6.46 -5.22 10.35
N VAL A 135 7.50 -6.05 10.46
CA VAL A 135 8.84 -5.78 9.92
C VAL A 135 8.76 -5.55 8.41
N TRP A 136 8.06 -6.43 7.70
CA TRP A 136 7.89 -6.27 6.27
C TRP A 136 7.16 -4.96 5.91
N ARG A 137 6.10 -4.60 6.64
CA ARG A 137 5.36 -3.35 6.37
C ARG A 137 6.21 -2.10 6.63
N LEU A 138 7.00 -2.09 7.68
CA LEU A 138 7.93 -1.00 7.94
C LEU A 138 8.98 -0.90 6.82
N LEU A 139 9.50 -2.04 6.38
CA LEU A 139 10.46 -2.11 5.28
C LEU A 139 9.82 -1.61 3.96
N TYR A 140 8.60 -2.03 3.68
CA TYR A 140 7.84 -1.58 2.52
C TYR A 140 7.63 -0.06 2.53
N ILE A 141 7.19 0.51 3.65
CA ILE A 141 7.01 1.95 3.79
C ILE A 141 8.35 2.68 3.58
N TYR A 142 9.43 2.19 4.17
CA TYR A 142 10.74 2.80 4.05
C TYR A 142 11.31 2.71 2.63
N LEU A 143 11.21 1.57 1.96
CA LEU A 143 11.81 1.33 0.65
C LEU A 143 10.93 1.80 -0.52
N LEU A 144 9.63 1.50 -0.49
CA LEU A 144 8.73 1.69 -1.63
C LEU A 144 7.79 2.88 -1.49
N ALA A 145 7.43 3.29 -0.27
CA ALA A 145 6.61 4.48 -0.05
C ALA A 145 7.43 5.79 -0.08
N SER A 146 8.74 5.71 -0.35
CA SER A 146 9.56 6.91 -0.49
C SER A 146 9.10 7.75 -1.69
N LYS A 147 9.47 9.04 -1.68
CA LYS A 147 9.07 10.13 -2.59
C LYS A 147 9.07 9.85 -4.12
N ARG A 148 9.52 8.68 -4.57
CA ARG A 148 9.59 8.29 -5.99
C ARG A 148 8.25 7.96 -6.65
N PHE A 149 7.17 7.83 -5.87
CA PHE A 149 5.88 7.30 -6.34
C PHE A 149 4.73 8.30 -6.24
N TYR A 150 5.02 9.60 -6.18
CA TYR A 150 3.97 10.61 -6.24
C TYR A 150 3.37 10.66 -7.65
N LYS A 151 2.04 10.72 -7.70
CA LYS A 151 1.29 11.04 -8.92
C LYS A 151 1.18 12.56 -9.02
N PRO A 152 1.93 13.21 -9.89
CA PRO A 152 1.79 14.63 -10.13
C PRO A 152 0.47 14.89 -10.86
N ILE A 153 -0.38 15.71 -10.27
CA ILE A 153 -1.66 16.13 -10.87
C ILE A 153 -1.70 17.63 -11.06
N VAL A 154 -2.50 18.05 -12.04
CA VAL A 154 -2.92 19.44 -12.21
C VAL A 154 -4.36 19.54 -11.75
N LEU A 155 -4.63 20.48 -10.84
CA LEU A 155 -5.96 20.71 -10.29
C LEU A 155 -6.61 21.88 -11.02
N VAL A 156 -7.83 21.69 -11.53
CA VAL A 156 -8.66 22.76 -12.12
C VAL A 156 -9.74 23.11 -11.11
N CYS A 157 -9.62 24.26 -10.48
CA CYS A 157 -10.56 24.71 -9.45
C CYS A 157 -10.55 26.23 -9.33
N ARG A 158 -11.48 26.78 -8.54
CA ARG A 158 -11.45 28.18 -8.16
C ARG A 158 -10.33 28.44 -7.15
N SER A 159 -9.67 29.58 -7.26
CA SER A 159 -8.56 29.96 -6.37
C SER A 159 -8.94 29.90 -4.87
N LYS A 160 -10.19 30.23 -4.53
CA LYS A 160 -10.71 30.16 -3.15
C LYS A 160 -10.79 28.73 -2.59
N ASP A 161 -11.05 27.74 -3.43
CA ASP A 161 -11.28 26.35 -3.03
C ASP A 161 -10.00 25.50 -3.10
N PHE A 162 -8.92 26.04 -3.65
CA PHE A 162 -7.65 25.35 -3.86
C PHE A 162 -7.12 24.68 -2.57
N ASN A 163 -7.04 25.43 -1.47
CA ASN A 163 -6.52 24.94 -0.20
C ASN A 163 -7.38 23.82 0.40
N LYS A 164 -8.69 23.90 0.26
CA LYS A 164 -9.62 22.90 0.75
C LYS A 164 -9.51 21.62 -0.07
N LEU A 165 -9.60 21.76 -1.38
CA LEU A 165 -9.57 20.64 -2.32
C LEU A 165 -8.20 19.92 -2.34
N SER A 166 -7.10 20.67 -2.29
CA SER A 166 -5.77 20.08 -2.23
C SER A 166 -5.56 19.24 -0.96
N LYS A 167 -6.06 19.72 0.19
CA LYS A 167 -6.02 18.94 1.45
C LYS A 167 -6.90 17.70 1.39
N GLU A 168 -8.13 17.83 0.87
CA GLU A 168 -9.05 16.68 0.71
C GLU A 168 -8.48 15.62 -0.23
N LEU A 169 -7.84 16.02 -1.33
CA LEU A 169 -7.18 15.09 -2.25
C LEU A 169 -6.02 14.34 -1.59
N ILE A 170 -5.17 15.04 -0.84
CA ILE A 170 -4.03 14.44 -0.12
C ILE A 170 -4.52 13.50 1.00
N ILE A 171 -5.63 13.83 1.67
CA ILE A 171 -6.22 12.97 2.71
C ILE A 171 -6.79 11.69 2.08
N ASN A 172 -7.40 11.78 0.90
CA ASN A 172 -8.00 10.63 0.23
C ASN A 172 -6.95 9.74 -0.46
N ASP A 173 -5.93 10.33 -1.06
CA ASP A 173 -4.81 9.60 -1.66
C ASP A 173 -3.48 10.34 -1.38
N PRO A 174 -2.69 9.88 -0.38
CA PRO A 174 -1.42 10.51 0.00
C PRO A 174 -0.33 10.41 -1.08
N HIS A 175 -0.55 9.65 -2.15
CA HIS A 175 0.36 9.60 -3.29
C HIS A 175 0.12 10.70 -4.32
N ILE A 176 -0.96 11.47 -4.17
CA ILE A 176 -1.26 12.63 -5.03
C ILE A 176 -0.41 13.82 -4.60
N ARG A 177 0.25 14.44 -5.58
CA ARG A 177 0.92 15.72 -5.41
C ARG A 177 0.38 16.72 -6.43
N VAL A 178 -0.28 17.77 -5.95
CA VAL A 178 -0.70 18.87 -6.79
C VAL A 178 0.56 19.66 -7.20
N VAL A 179 0.89 19.65 -8.50
CA VAL A 179 2.07 20.34 -9.03
C VAL A 179 1.69 21.76 -9.43
N LYS A 180 0.58 21.91 -10.10
CA LYS A 180 0.04 23.21 -10.54
C LYS A 180 -1.48 23.20 -10.46
N PHE A 181 -2.07 24.38 -10.41
CA PHE A 181 -3.53 24.52 -10.53
C PHE A 181 -3.90 25.54 -11.61
N ILE A 182 -5.08 25.38 -12.17
CA ILE A 182 -5.67 26.25 -13.18
C ILE A 182 -6.89 26.89 -12.55
N ASP A 183 -6.92 28.22 -12.53
CA ASP A 183 -8.06 28.96 -12.02
C ASP A 183 -9.17 29.04 -13.08
N VAL A 184 -10.39 28.67 -12.70
CA VAL A 184 -11.58 28.75 -13.57
C VAL A 184 -12.10 30.17 -13.66
N ASP A 185 -11.93 30.95 -12.60
CA ASP A 185 -12.35 32.35 -12.54
C ASP A 185 -11.23 33.26 -13.05
N PHE A 186 -11.11 33.42 -14.38
CA PHE A 186 -10.07 34.16 -15.09
C PHE A 186 -9.81 35.63 -14.64
N ASN A 187 -10.51 36.14 -13.64
CA ASN A 187 -10.54 37.56 -13.30
C ASN A 187 -9.61 37.97 -12.13
N ASN A 188 -8.90 37.07 -11.50
CA ASN A 188 -8.07 37.42 -10.33
C ASN A 188 -6.57 37.29 -10.63
N GLN A 189 -5.97 38.32 -11.20
CA GLN A 189 -4.50 38.48 -11.29
C GLN A 189 -3.81 38.61 -9.92
N ASN A 190 -4.54 38.73 -8.83
CA ASN A 190 -4.07 38.83 -7.46
C ASN A 190 -4.32 37.52 -6.67
N SER A 191 -4.16 36.34 -7.26
CA SER A 191 -4.32 35.10 -6.53
C SER A 191 -3.17 34.90 -5.52
N ILE A 192 -3.53 34.61 -4.28
CA ILE A 192 -2.61 34.32 -3.15
C ILE A 192 -1.65 33.16 -3.48
N HIS A 193 -1.90 32.43 -4.56
CA HIS A 193 -1.17 31.22 -4.98
C HIS A 193 -0.55 31.35 -6.38
N SER A 194 -0.08 32.55 -6.75
CA SER A 194 0.53 32.82 -8.08
C SER A 194 1.66 31.85 -8.47
N GLU A 195 2.40 31.33 -7.50
CA GLU A 195 3.51 30.39 -7.73
C GLU A 195 3.04 29.03 -8.27
N TYR A 196 1.83 28.60 -7.91
CA TYR A 196 1.25 27.32 -8.34
C TYR A 196 0.27 27.48 -9.53
N GLN A 197 -0.09 28.70 -9.90
CA GLN A 197 -1.04 28.97 -10.97
C GLN A 197 -0.39 28.71 -12.33
N LEU A 198 -1.13 28.01 -13.20
CA LEU A 198 -0.75 27.76 -14.59
C LEU A 198 -1.69 28.55 -15.50
N ASP A 199 -1.11 29.29 -16.43
CA ASP A 199 -1.87 30.04 -17.42
C ASP A 199 -2.35 29.11 -18.54
N LEU A 200 -3.58 29.29 -19.04
CA LEU A 200 -4.16 28.43 -20.08
C LEU A 200 -3.29 28.38 -21.34
N ASN A 201 -2.65 29.48 -21.70
CA ASN A 201 -1.77 29.56 -22.86
C ASN A 201 -0.46 28.76 -22.71
N THR A 202 -0.07 28.42 -21.48
CA THR A 202 1.19 27.70 -21.19
C THR A 202 0.95 26.22 -20.86
N ILE A 203 -0.33 25.77 -20.84
CA ILE A 203 -0.69 24.39 -20.48
C ILE A 203 0.00 23.36 -21.37
N ASP A 204 -0.06 23.55 -22.69
CA ASP A 204 0.51 22.58 -23.64
C ASP A 204 2.04 22.47 -23.49
N GLY A 205 2.71 23.60 -23.30
CA GLY A 205 4.15 23.62 -23.02
C GLY A 205 4.49 22.96 -21.69
N PHE A 206 3.68 23.16 -20.65
CA PHE A 206 3.88 22.54 -19.34
C PHE A 206 3.61 21.04 -19.36
N LEU A 207 2.55 20.59 -20.02
CA LEU A 207 2.22 19.15 -20.15
C LEU A 207 3.23 18.40 -21.01
N THR A 208 3.86 19.04 -21.97
CA THR A 208 4.94 18.44 -22.79
C THR A 208 6.27 18.36 -22.05
N SER A 209 6.60 19.37 -21.23
CA SER A 209 7.87 19.43 -20.49
C SER A 209 7.84 18.68 -19.16
N ASN A 210 6.67 18.54 -18.51
CA ASN A 210 6.50 17.91 -17.22
C ASN A 210 5.61 16.67 -17.31
N PHE A 211 5.97 15.64 -16.54
CA PHE A 211 5.14 14.46 -16.42
C PHE A 211 3.94 14.77 -15.51
N VAL A 212 2.74 14.86 -16.10
CA VAL A 212 1.47 14.99 -15.40
C VAL A 212 0.68 13.70 -15.57
N SER A 213 0.30 13.06 -14.47
CA SER A 213 -0.45 11.80 -14.49
C SER A 213 -1.92 11.99 -14.83
N GLU A 214 -2.54 12.99 -14.24
CA GLU A 214 -3.99 13.23 -14.35
C GLU A 214 -4.30 14.72 -14.18
N ILE A 215 -5.37 15.17 -14.81
CA ILE A 215 -5.96 16.49 -14.60
C ILE A 215 -7.27 16.27 -13.85
N VAL A 216 -7.38 16.87 -12.67
CA VAL A 216 -8.57 16.76 -11.82
C VAL A 216 -9.36 18.05 -11.91
N VAL A 217 -10.61 17.96 -12.38
CA VAL A 217 -11.53 19.10 -12.47
C VAL A 217 -12.49 19.03 -11.28
N ALA A 218 -12.47 20.06 -10.45
CA ALA A 218 -13.42 20.26 -9.38
C ALA A 218 -14.56 21.17 -9.87
N ASN A 219 -15.78 20.63 -9.79
CA ASN A 219 -17.01 21.33 -10.18
C ASN A 219 -17.72 21.81 -8.93
#